data_c36c28df5335dbe29eb410aea7f045e9
#
_entry.id   c36c28df5335dbe29eb410aea7f045e9
#
_cell.length_a   1.000
_cell.length_b   1.000
_cell.length_c   1.000
_cell.angle_alpha   90.00
_cell.angle_beta   90.00
_cell.angle_gamma   90.00
#
_symmetry.space_group_name_H-M   'P 1'
#
loop_
_entity.id
_entity.type
_entity.pdbx_description
1 polymer ?
#
loop_
_entity_poly.entity_id
_entity_poly.type
_entity_poly.pdbx_seq_one_letter_code
_entity_poly.pdbx_strand_id
1 'polypeptide(L)'
;MYKRQEVVGRDVAHLLLDAEADELKDTRNAQLTTFVSSLMVLDAVERLGVSPDVLAGHSLGEYTALAASGALGFPEGVALVQERADAMHDAGNEQPGTMAAVLGLDDDQVEVACNLADDEVWVANFNAPGQVVIAGSPSGVEAGGVHAKSLGAKKVMPLQVSGAFHTPFMSAARDRLRSAITAAGIRSS
;
A
#
# COMPACT_ATOMS: atom_id res chain seq x y z
N MET A 1 3.56 -23.98 -9.28
CA MET A 1 3.27 -23.64 -7.89
C MET A 1 4.49 -23.76 -6.97
N TYR A 2 5.18 -24.91 -6.92
CA TYR A 2 6.35 -25.13 -6.05
C TYR A 2 7.53 -24.14 -6.23
N LYS A 3 7.85 -23.71 -7.44
CA LYS A 3 8.95 -22.75 -7.69
C LYS A 3 8.72 -21.33 -7.11
N ARG A 4 7.51 -21.00 -6.70
CA ARG A 4 7.14 -19.66 -6.17
C ARG A 4 7.45 -19.53 -4.66
N GLN A 5 7.42 -20.65 -3.93
CA GLN A 5 7.78 -20.68 -2.51
C GLN A 5 9.29 -20.55 -2.29
N GLU A 6 10.11 -21.00 -3.25
CA GLU A 6 11.59 -20.91 -3.19
C GLU A 6 12.08 -19.45 -3.28
N VAL A 7 11.32 -18.55 -3.92
CA VAL A 7 11.71 -17.14 -4.11
C VAL A 7 11.51 -16.30 -2.85
N VAL A 8 10.47 -16.59 -2.06
CA VAL A 8 10.02 -15.72 -0.95
C VAL A 8 10.19 -16.34 0.44
N GLY A 9 10.52 -17.62 0.54
CA GLY A 9 10.64 -18.30 1.84
C GLY A 9 9.33 -18.34 2.67
N ARG A 10 8.17 -18.05 2.04
CA ARG A 10 6.84 -18.02 2.65
C ARG A 10 5.90 -18.98 1.94
N ASP A 11 4.99 -19.59 2.69
CA ASP A 11 3.94 -20.42 2.11
C ASP A 11 2.80 -19.54 1.55
N VAL A 12 2.98 -19.09 0.30
CA VAL A 12 1.99 -18.25 -0.40
C VAL A 12 0.67 -19.00 -0.61
N ALA A 13 0.69 -20.33 -0.71
CA ALA A 13 -0.53 -21.12 -0.86
C ALA A 13 -1.35 -21.09 0.43
N HIS A 14 -0.70 -21.29 1.58
CA HIS A 14 -1.36 -21.11 2.88
C HIS A 14 -1.94 -19.70 3.02
N LEU A 15 -1.14 -18.66 2.74
CA LEU A 15 -1.59 -17.27 2.85
C LEU A 15 -2.81 -16.95 1.97
N LEU A 16 -2.92 -17.57 0.81
CA LEU A 16 -4.04 -17.33 -0.13
C LEU A 16 -5.28 -18.15 0.16
N LEU A 17 -5.16 -19.35 0.79
CA LEU A 17 -6.25 -20.31 0.89
C LEU A 17 -6.71 -20.55 2.33
N ASP A 18 -5.79 -20.46 3.29
CA ASP A 18 -6.03 -20.96 4.66
C ASP A 18 -5.72 -19.93 5.75
N ALA A 19 -5.05 -18.80 5.42
CA ALA A 19 -4.65 -17.80 6.42
C ALA A 19 -5.85 -17.08 7.04
N GLU A 20 -5.78 -16.89 8.34
CA GLU A 20 -6.78 -16.14 9.10
C GLU A 20 -6.65 -14.62 8.81
N ALA A 21 -7.76 -13.89 9.05
CA ALA A 21 -7.81 -12.46 8.76
C ALA A 21 -6.71 -11.64 9.48
N ASP A 22 -6.34 -12.03 10.69
CA ASP A 22 -5.31 -11.33 11.46
C ASP A 22 -3.91 -11.57 10.89
N GLU A 23 -3.63 -12.74 10.33
CA GLU A 23 -2.39 -13.03 9.62
C GLU A 23 -2.27 -12.20 8.33
N LEU A 24 -3.38 -11.99 7.63
CA LEU A 24 -3.44 -11.19 6.41
C LEU A 24 -3.32 -9.67 6.66
N LYS A 25 -3.51 -9.18 7.90
CA LYS A 25 -3.30 -7.77 8.25
C LYS A 25 -1.83 -7.36 8.29
N ASP A 26 -0.91 -8.30 8.49
CA ASP A 26 0.53 -8.02 8.38
C ASP A 26 0.82 -7.51 6.95
N THR A 27 1.41 -6.31 6.85
CA THR A 27 1.69 -5.67 5.55
C THR A 27 2.53 -6.55 4.63
N ARG A 28 3.38 -7.43 5.18
CA ARG A 28 4.20 -8.37 4.43
C ARG A 28 3.35 -9.44 3.75
N ASN A 29 2.32 -9.92 4.41
CA ASN A 29 1.40 -10.91 3.87
C ASN A 29 0.39 -10.26 2.92
N ALA A 30 -0.20 -9.14 3.35
CA ALA A 30 -1.19 -8.40 2.56
C ALA A 30 -0.66 -8.00 1.17
N GLN A 31 0.56 -7.45 1.10
CA GLN A 31 1.13 -7.00 -0.16
C GLN A 31 1.40 -8.18 -1.10
N LEU A 32 2.00 -9.24 -0.59
CA LEU A 32 2.34 -10.42 -1.39
C LEU A 32 1.09 -11.14 -1.91
N THR A 33 0.11 -11.37 -1.05
CA THR A 33 -1.15 -12.03 -1.43
C THR A 33 -1.95 -11.19 -2.42
N THR A 34 -2.03 -9.86 -2.21
CA THR A 34 -2.70 -8.96 -3.15
C THR A 34 -2.04 -8.97 -4.53
N PHE A 35 -0.71 -8.90 -4.60
CA PHE A 35 0.03 -8.97 -5.86
C PHE A 35 -0.24 -10.29 -6.61
N VAL A 36 -0.09 -11.42 -5.92
CA VAL A 36 -0.25 -12.74 -6.54
C VAL A 36 -1.70 -12.98 -6.96
N SER A 37 -2.69 -12.67 -6.11
CA SER A 37 -4.10 -12.86 -6.43
C SER A 37 -4.54 -11.98 -7.60
N SER A 38 -4.08 -10.72 -7.66
CA SER A 38 -4.40 -9.83 -8.77
C SER A 38 -3.90 -10.37 -10.11
N LEU A 39 -2.69 -10.91 -10.16
CA LEU A 39 -2.16 -11.54 -11.39
C LEU A 39 -2.84 -12.86 -11.73
N MET A 40 -3.31 -13.62 -10.73
CA MET A 40 -4.14 -14.80 -10.98
C MET A 40 -5.49 -14.41 -11.59
N VAL A 41 -6.11 -13.33 -11.11
CA VAL A 41 -7.35 -12.80 -11.70
C VAL A 41 -7.12 -12.33 -13.13
N LEU A 42 -6.02 -11.61 -13.38
CA LEU A 42 -5.66 -11.19 -14.75
C LEU A 42 -5.53 -12.39 -15.68
N ASP A 43 -4.76 -13.43 -15.32
CA ASP A 43 -4.61 -14.66 -16.13
C ASP A 43 -5.98 -15.29 -16.45
N ALA A 44 -6.89 -15.32 -15.46
CA ALA A 44 -8.24 -15.85 -15.68
C ALA A 44 -9.07 -14.99 -16.66
N VAL A 45 -8.98 -13.67 -16.54
CA VAL A 45 -9.71 -12.72 -17.41
C VAL A 45 -9.16 -12.77 -18.84
N GLU A 46 -7.85 -12.82 -19.01
CA GLU A 46 -7.20 -12.94 -20.34
C GLU A 46 -7.57 -14.24 -21.05
N ARG A 47 -7.70 -15.36 -20.32
CA ARG A 47 -8.19 -16.64 -20.87
C ARG A 47 -9.62 -16.58 -21.37
N LEU A 48 -10.42 -15.62 -20.90
CA LEU A 48 -11.76 -15.33 -21.41
C LEU A 48 -11.75 -14.39 -22.63
N GLY A 49 -10.56 -14.01 -23.11
CA GLY A 49 -10.39 -13.16 -24.30
C GLY A 49 -10.51 -11.67 -24.02
N VAL A 50 -10.46 -11.26 -22.75
CA VAL A 50 -10.45 -9.84 -22.35
C VAL A 50 -9.01 -9.40 -22.14
N SER A 51 -8.58 -8.38 -22.87
CA SER A 51 -7.26 -7.76 -22.73
C SER A 51 -7.41 -6.29 -22.34
N PRO A 52 -6.66 -5.79 -21.35
CA PRO A 52 -6.68 -4.38 -20.98
C PRO A 52 -5.91 -3.53 -22.00
N ASP A 53 -6.45 -2.36 -22.36
CA ASP A 53 -5.76 -1.36 -23.18
C ASP A 53 -4.86 -0.46 -22.33
N VAL A 54 -5.21 -0.27 -21.06
CA VAL A 54 -4.50 0.57 -20.10
C VAL A 54 -4.42 -0.14 -18.74
N LEU A 55 -3.27 -0.05 -18.11
CA LEU A 55 -3.00 -0.62 -16.79
C LEU A 55 -2.63 0.50 -15.82
N ALA A 56 -3.28 0.52 -14.66
CA ALA A 56 -2.98 1.44 -13.58
C ALA A 56 -3.01 0.70 -12.23
N GLY A 57 -2.34 1.24 -11.25
CA GLY A 57 -2.30 0.66 -9.91
C GLY A 57 -2.21 1.73 -8.82
N HIS A 58 -2.81 1.44 -7.68
CA HIS A 58 -2.72 2.25 -6.47
C HIS A 58 -1.74 1.59 -5.50
N SER A 59 -0.70 2.32 -5.05
CA SER A 59 0.29 1.84 -4.10
C SER A 59 0.93 0.51 -4.54
N LEU A 60 0.63 -0.62 -3.90
CA LEU A 60 1.07 -1.95 -4.32
C LEU A 60 0.62 -2.29 -5.75
N GLY A 61 -0.56 -1.84 -6.15
CA GLY A 61 -1.11 -2.10 -7.48
C GLY A 61 -0.24 -1.61 -8.62
N GLU A 62 0.66 -0.63 -8.40
CA GLU A 62 1.62 -0.19 -9.42
C GLU A 62 2.56 -1.33 -9.85
N TYR A 63 2.99 -2.17 -8.90
CA TYR A 63 3.82 -3.36 -9.19
C TYR A 63 3.01 -4.41 -9.96
N THR A 64 1.73 -4.57 -9.64
CA THR A 64 0.82 -5.43 -10.40
C THR A 64 0.66 -4.93 -11.83
N ALA A 65 0.48 -3.61 -12.03
CA ALA A 65 0.37 -3.01 -13.35
C ALA A 65 1.67 -3.18 -14.17
N LEU A 66 2.85 -3.02 -13.55
CA LEU A 66 4.14 -3.28 -14.19
C LEU A 66 4.29 -4.75 -14.60
N ALA A 67 3.86 -5.69 -13.78
CA ALA A 67 3.92 -7.10 -14.11
C ALA A 67 2.90 -7.46 -15.22
N ALA A 68 1.70 -6.90 -15.15
CA ALA A 68 0.64 -7.10 -16.13
C ALA A 68 1.01 -6.55 -17.51
N SER A 69 1.72 -5.42 -17.58
CA SER A 69 2.22 -4.85 -18.85
C SER A 69 3.42 -5.60 -19.44
N GLY A 70 3.99 -6.57 -18.71
CA GLY A 70 5.22 -7.25 -19.08
C GLY A 70 6.50 -6.44 -18.88
N ALA A 71 6.40 -5.23 -18.32
CA ALA A 71 7.57 -4.41 -17.94
C ALA A 71 8.40 -5.04 -16.81
N LEU A 72 7.74 -5.78 -15.92
CA LEU A 72 8.35 -6.49 -14.80
C LEU A 72 8.03 -7.99 -14.90
N GLY A 73 9.04 -8.85 -14.85
CA GLY A 73 8.83 -10.29 -14.82
C GLY A 73 8.15 -10.74 -13.52
N PHE A 74 7.36 -11.82 -13.56
CA PHE A 74 6.65 -12.28 -12.37
C PHE A 74 7.57 -12.64 -11.20
N PRO A 75 8.69 -13.39 -11.40
CA PRO A 75 9.62 -13.70 -10.31
C PRO A 75 10.26 -12.45 -9.71
N GLU A 76 10.67 -11.51 -10.55
CA GLU A 76 11.26 -10.22 -10.16
C GLU A 76 10.24 -9.36 -9.43
N GLY A 77 8.99 -9.38 -9.88
CA GLY A 77 7.87 -8.70 -9.22
C GLY A 77 7.57 -9.24 -7.84
N VAL A 78 7.55 -10.56 -7.68
CA VAL A 78 7.40 -11.21 -6.35
C VAL A 78 8.52 -10.81 -5.40
N ALA A 79 9.77 -10.86 -5.85
CA ALA A 79 10.93 -10.47 -5.04
C ALA A 79 10.89 -8.99 -4.65
N LEU A 80 10.51 -8.11 -5.60
CA LEU A 80 10.42 -6.67 -5.37
C LEU A 80 9.28 -6.30 -4.42
N VAL A 81 8.12 -6.97 -4.54
CA VAL A 81 6.98 -6.76 -3.63
C VAL A 81 7.32 -7.26 -2.22
N GLN A 82 8.04 -8.37 -2.10
CA GLN A 82 8.50 -8.83 -0.80
C GLN A 82 9.45 -7.82 -0.16
N GLU A 83 10.46 -7.35 -0.90
CA GLU A 83 11.40 -6.35 -0.42
C GLU A 83 10.69 -5.06 0.04
N ARG A 84 9.69 -4.61 -0.74
CA ARG A 84 8.83 -3.48 -0.37
C ARG A 84 8.09 -3.73 0.94
N ALA A 85 7.48 -4.89 1.06
CA ALA A 85 6.67 -5.26 2.20
C ALA A 85 7.52 -5.37 3.48
N ASP A 86 8.70 -5.97 3.39
CA ASP A 86 9.65 -6.09 4.50
C ASP A 86 10.20 -4.70 4.88
N ALA A 87 10.59 -3.87 3.90
CA ALA A 87 11.07 -2.50 4.17
C ALA A 87 10.01 -1.62 4.86
N MET A 88 8.75 -1.70 4.41
CA MET A 88 7.65 -0.95 5.03
C MET A 88 7.30 -1.47 6.43
N HIS A 89 7.39 -2.78 6.65
CA HIS A 89 7.20 -3.38 7.96
C HIS A 89 8.27 -2.91 8.94
N ASP A 90 9.54 -2.97 8.53
CA ASP A 90 10.67 -2.56 9.36
C ASP A 90 10.58 -1.06 9.71
N ALA A 91 10.30 -0.20 8.72
CA ALA A 91 10.11 1.23 8.94
C ALA A 91 8.94 1.53 9.90
N GLY A 92 7.84 0.79 9.82
CA GLY A 92 6.71 0.91 10.75
C GLY A 92 7.03 0.48 12.18
N ASN A 93 7.96 -0.47 12.35
CA ASN A 93 8.45 -0.89 13.67
C ASN A 93 9.44 0.14 14.24
N GLU A 94 10.30 0.72 13.42
CA GLU A 94 11.27 1.76 13.83
C GLU A 94 10.56 3.06 14.20
N GLN A 95 9.54 3.44 13.42
CA GLN A 95 8.75 4.64 13.64
C GLN A 95 7.25 4.30 13.62
N PRO A 96 6.67 3.94 14.79
CA PRO A 96 5.26 3.58 14.88
C PRO A 96 4.33 4.72 14.47
N GLY A 97 3.34 4.39 13.67
CA GLY A 97 2.36 5.34 13.19
C GLY A 97 1.02 4.69 12.88
N THR A 98 0.06 5.49 12.46
CA THR A 98 -1.29 5.04 12.11
C THR A 98 -1.86 5.84 10.95
N MET A 99 -3.04 5.43 10.49
CA MET A 99 -3.76 6.09 9.40
C MET A 99 -5.25 6.21 9.72
N ALA A 100 -5.91 7.21 9.13
CA ALA A 100 -7.36 7.36 9.19
C ALA A 100 -7.92 7.85 7.85
N ALA A 101 -9.10 7.36 7.48
CA ALA A 101 -9.85 7.86 6.33
C ALA A 101 -10.74 9.02 6.76
N VAL A 102 -10.61 10.16 6.10
CA VAL A 102 -11.45 11.35 6.23
C VAL A 102 -12.47 11.34 5.10
N LEU A 103 -13.75 11.37 5.43
CA LEU A 103 -14.86 11.28 4.48
C LEU A 103 -15.70 12.53 4.46
N GLY A 104 -16.03 12.99 3.26
CA GLY A 104 -16.97 14.09 3.02
C GLY A 104 -16.40 15.47 3.31
N LEU A 105 -15.10 15.65 3.17
CA LEU A 105 -14.39 16.91 3.23
C LEU A 105 -13.53 17.03 1.96
N ASP A 106 -13.39 18.24 1.43
CA ASP A 106 -12.59 18.51 0.25
C ASP A 106 -11.09 18.37 0.55
N ASP A 107 -10.31 18.01 -0.48
CA ASP A 107 -8.88 17.69 -0.36
C ASP A 107 -8.09 18.81 0.31
N ASP A 108 -8.24 20.06 -0.15
CA ASP A 108 -7.58 21.25 0.41
C ASP A 108 -7.89 21.45 1.90
N GLN A 109 -9.13 21.15 2.32
CA GLN A 109 -9.53 21.26 3.71
C GLN A 109 -8.94 20.17 4.58
N VAL A 110 -8.70 18.97 4.04
CA VAL A 110 -7.97 17.92 4.76
C VAL A 110 -6.51 18.29 4.93
N GLU A 111 -5.87 18.89 3.93
CA GLU A 111 -4.50 19.43 4.08
C GLU A 111 -4.44 20.52 5.16
N VAL A 112 -5.43 21.44 5.20
CA VAL A 112 -5.54 22.42 6.27
C VAL A 112 -5.70 21.74 7.64
N ALA A 113 -6.53 20.70 7.75
CA ALA A 113 -6.70 19.95 8.98
C ALA A 113 -5.39 19.32 9.48
N CYS A 114 -4.59 18.74 8.59
CA CYS A 114 -3.26 18.23 8.92
C CYS A 114 -2.30 19.34 9.38
N ASN A 115 -2.30 20.50 8.69
CA ASN A 115 -1.43 21.62 9.02
C ASN A 115 -1.81 22.32 10.34
N LEU A 116 -3.04 22.15 10.82
CA LEU A 116 -3.50 22.69 12.12
C LEU A 116 -3.11 21.76 13.29
N ALA A 117 -2.73 20.53 13.02
CA ALA A 117 -2.28 19.62 14.07
C ALA A 117 -0.88 20.01 14.56
N ASP A 118 -0.70 20.01 15.88
CA ASP A 118 0.59 20.34 16.52
C ASP A 118 1.59 19.17 16.49
N ASP A 119 1.25 18.07 15.81
CA ASP A 119 2.06 16.84 15.74
C ASP A 119 2.14 16.31 14.30
N GLU A 120 2.95 15.30 14.08
CA GLU A 120 3.29 14.76 12.77
C GLU A 120 2.11 14.03 12.13
N VAL A 121 1.47 14.68 11.17
CA VAL A 121 0.39 14.11 10.34
C VAL A 121 0.42 14.73 8.95
N TRP A 122 0.16 13.90 7.94
CA TRP A 122 0.17 14.28 6.52
C TRP A 122 -1.01 13.65 5.79
N VAL A 123 -1.39 14.25 4.68
CA VAL A 123 -2.22 13.56 3.69
C VAL A 123 -1.37 12.45 3.04
N ALA A 124 -1.84 11.22 3.15
CA ALA A 124 -1.20 10.04 2.59
C ALA A 124 -1.76 9.68 1.20
N ASN A 125 -3.08 9.77 1.00
CA ASN A 125 -3.74 9.40 -0.24
C ASN A 125 -4.96 10.27 -0.53
N PHE A 126 -5.09 10.70 -1.77
CA PHE A 126 -6.33 11.24 -2.35
C PHE A 126 -7.02 10.11 -3.12
N ASN A 127 -7.97 9.41 -2.50
CA ASN A 127 -8.57 8.22 -3.11
C ASN A 127 -9.70 8.55 -4.07
N ALA A 128 -10.53 9.52 -3.72
CA ALA A 128 -11.62 10.03 -4.53
C ALA A 128 -12.06 11.39 -3.99
N PRO A 129 -12.83 12.20 -4.73
CA PRO A 129 -13.40 13.43 -4.21
C PRO A 129 -14.15 13.20 -2.88
N GLY A 130 -13.70 13.85 -1.82
CA GLY A 130 -14.23 13.70 -0.48
C GLY A 130 -13.84 12.37 0.23
N GLN A 131 -12.82 11.68 -0.24
CA GLN A 131 -12.24 10.51 0.43
C GLN A 131 -10.71 10.61 0.45
N VAL A 132 -10.19 11.12 1.54
CA VAL A 132 -8.75 11.36 1.75
C VAL A 132 -8.26 10.52 2.93
N VAL A 133 -7.05 10.00 2.84
CA VAL A 133 -6.40 9.29 3.96
C VAL A 133 -5.31 10.17 4.54
N ILE A 134 -5.32 10.32 5.86
CA ILE A 134 -4.26 10.96 6.63
C ILE A 134 -3.46 9.91 7.38
N ALA A 135 -2.17 10.15 7.57
CA ALA A 135 -1.24 9.24 8.25
C ALA A 135 -0.16 10.02 9.00
N GLY A 136 0.33 9.45 10.09
CA GLY A 136 1.35 10.08 10.92
C GLY A 136 1.49 9.41 12.27
N SER A 137 1.98 10.17 13.27
CA SER A 137 1.97 9.73 14.65
C SER A 137 0.53 9.49 15.14
N PRO A 138 0.30 8.61 16.12
CA PRO A 138 -1.06 8.40 16.65
C PRO A 138 -1.72 9.68 17.12
N SER A 139 -1.00 10.54 17.84
CA SER A 139 -1.46 11.87 18.31
C SER A 139 -1.73 12.83 17.15
N GLY A 140 -0.86 12.85 16.13
CA GLY A 140 -1.04 13.68 14.94
C GLY A 140 -2.28 13.29 14.14
N VAL A 141 -2.49 12.00 13.91
CA VAL A 141 -3.69 11.50 13.20
C VAL A 141 -4.96 11.78 14.00
N GLU A 142 -4.94 11.65 15.33
CA GLU A 142 -6.07 12.02 16.18
C GLU A 142 -6.37 13.53 16.09
N ALA A 143 -5.36 14.39 16.25
CA ALA A 143 -5.51 15.85 16.15
C ALA A 143 -5.99 16.28 14.76
N GLY A 144 -5.37 15.79 13.68
CA GLY A 144 -5.80 16.04 12.31
C GLY A 144 -7.24 15.60 12.07
N GLY A 145 -7.63 14.45 12.63
CA GLY A 145 -9.01 13.96 12.57
C GLY A 145 -10.00 14.87 13.30
N VAL A 146 -9.64 15.44 14.45
CA VAL A 146 -10.45 16.42 15.18
C VAL A 146 -10.60 17.70 14.36
N HIS A 147 -9.52 18.23 13.79
CA HIS A 147 -9.57 19.39 12.92
C HIS A 147 -10.39 19.15 11.65
N ALA A 148 -10.25 17.99 11.02
CA ALA A 148 -11.06 17.62 9.86
C ALA A 148 -12.56 17.62 10.19
N LYS A 149 -12.95 17.07 11.35
CA LYS A 149 -14.36 17.13 11.82
C LYS A 149 -14.83 18.55 12.05
N SER A 150 -14.02 19.43 12.65
CA SER A 150 -14.35 20.83 12.87
C SER A 150 -14.53 21.62 11.56
N LEU A 151 -13.82 21.20 10.49
CA LEU A 151 -13.95 21.76 9.14
C LEU A 151 -15.10 21.14 8.33
N GLY A 152 -15.82 20.16 8.87
CA GLY A 152 -17.02 19.62 8.25
C GLY A 152 -16.92 18.19 7.72
N ALA A 153 -15.85 17.46 8.03
CA ALA A 153 -15.76 16.04 7.67
C ALA A 153 -16.93 15.25 8.26
N LYS A 154 -17.62 14.50 7.41
CA LYS A 154 -18.77 13.67 7.82
C LYS A 154 -18.33 12.53 8.72
N LYS A 155 -17.15 11.95 8.46
CA LYS A 155 -16.60 10.83 9.22
C LYS A 155 -15.09 10.81 9.17
N VAL A 156 -14.45 10.44 10.28
CA VAL A 156 -13.04 10.08 10.36
C VAL A 156 -12.97 8.65 10.91
N MET A 157 -12.37 7.75 10.16
CA MET A 157 -12.33 6.32 10.45
C MET A 157 -10.89 5.84 10.59
N PRO A 158 -10.46 5.38 11.76
CA PRO A 158 -9.16 4.71 11.89
C PRO A 158 -9.07 3.52 10.95
N LEU A 159 -7.90 3.35 10.32
CA LEU A 159 -7.59 2.20 9.50
C LEU A 159 -6.82 1.16 10.31
N GLN A 160 -7.08 -0.12 10.03
CA GLN A 160 -6.42 -1.25 10.70
C GLN A 160 -5.08 -1.53 10.00
N VAL A 161 -4.11 -0.65 10.19
CA VAL A 161 -2.77 -0.74 9.60
C VAL A 161 -1.69 -0.53 10.66
N SER A 162 -0.50 -1.08 10.42
CA SER A 162 0.61 -1.10 11.37
C SER A 162 1.65 -0.02 11.12
N GLY A 163 1.33 1.06 10.37
CA GLY A 163 2.29 2.11 10.08
C GLY A 163 1.67 3.33 9.42
N ALA A 164 2.39 4.46 9.46
CA ALA A 164 2.06 5.69 8.75
C ALA A 164 2.56 5.61 7.30
N PHE A 165 1.92 4.78 6.49
CA PHE A 165 2.32 4.57 5.09
C PHE A 165 2.13 5.85 4.28
N HIS A 166 2.96 6.03 3.24
CA HIS A 166 2.97 7.19 2.35
C HIS A 166 3.30 8.54 3.04
N THR A 167 4.06 8.50 4.14
CA THR A 167 4.55 9.66 4.87
C THR A 167 6.08 9.66 4.96
N PRO A 168 6.71 10.72 5.49
CA PRO A 168 8.14 10.75 5.77
C PRO A 168 8.63 9.61 6.69
N PHE A 169 7.76 8.99 7.51
CA PHE A 169 8.08 7.81 8.33
C PHE A 169 8.56 6.61 7.50
N MET A 170 8.21 6.57 6.21
CA MET A 170 8.65 5.53 5.27
C MET A 170 9.95 5.88 4.52
N SER A 171 10.71 6.89 4.96
CA SER A 171 11.93 7.32 4.26
C SER A 171 12.98 6.22 4.14
N ALA A 172 13.20 5.45 5.21
CA ALA A 172 14.12 4.30 5.19
C ALA A 172 13.67 3.22 4.22
N ALA A 173 12.37 2.91 4.21
CA ALA A 173 11.78 1.97 3.26
C ALA A 173 11.93 2.43 1.81
N ARG A 174 11.72 3.72 1.54
CA ARG A 174 11.90 4.32 0.20
C ARG A 174 13.33 4.13 -0.31
N ASP A 175 14.32 4.41 0.53
CA ASP A 175 15.73 4.36 0.12
C ASP A 175 16.18 2.91 -0.13
N ARG A 176 15.74 1.97 0.70
CA ARG A 176 15.94 0.54 0.49
C ARG A 176 15.27 0.06 -0.80
N LEU A 177 14.02 0.45 -1.04
CA LEU A 177 13.26 0.06 -2.21
C LEU A 177 13.83 0.64 -3.51
N ARG A 178 14.39 1.84 -3.49
CA ARG A 178 15.06 2.45 -4.67
C ARG A 178 16.15 1.53 -5.23
N SER A 179 16.96 0.94 -4.36
CA SER A 179 18.01 0.00 -4.76
C SER A 179 17.42 -1.27 -5.38
N ALA A 180 16.36 -1.81 -4.78
CA ALA A 180 15.68 -3.00 -5.28
C ALA A 180 15.00 -2.77 -6.65
N ILE A 181 14.36 -1.62 -6.85
CA ILE A 181 13.76 -1.24 -8.14
C ILE A 181 14.83 -1.16 -9.22
N THR A 182 15.97 -0.54 -8.92
CA THR A 182 17.09 -0.45 -9.88
C THR A 182 17.60 -1.82 -10.29
N ALA A 183 17.67 -2.76 -9.35
CA ALA A 183 18.12 -4.13 -9.57
C ALA A 183 17.08 -5.01 -10.29
N ALA A 184 15.79 -4.70 -10.21
CA ALA A 184 14.71 -5.52 -10.75
C ALA A 184 14.64 -5.55 -12.29
N GLY A 185 15.41 -4.70 -13.00
CA GLY A 185 15.48 -4.73 -14.45
C GLY A 185 14.16 -4.39 -15.15
N ILE A 186 13.40 -3.42 -14.61
CA ILE A 186 12.14 -2.96 -15.19
C ILE A 186 12.40 -2.42 -16.60
N ARG A 187 11.62 -2.88 -17.56
CA ARG A 187 11.71 -2.52 -18.98
C ARG A 187 10.65 -1.50 -19.35
N SER A 188 10.87 -0.75 -20.42
CA SER A 188 9.79 0.01 -21.07
C SER A 188 8.76 -0.97 -21.64
N SER A 189 7.50 -0.76 -21.36
CA SER A 189 6.36 -1.50 -21.94
C SER A 189 5.91 -0.87 -23.25
#